data_158b765832bbafe7b8f625b7b030bf60
#
_entry.id   158b765832bbafe7b8f625b7b030bf60
#
_cell.length_a   1.000
_cell.length_b   1.000
_cell.length_c   1.000
_cell.angle_alpha   90.00
_cell.angle_beta   90.00
_cell.angle_gamma   90.00
#
_symmetry.space_group_name_H-M   'P 1'
#
loop_
_entity.id
_entity.type
_entity.pdbx_description
1 polymer ?
#
loop_
_entity_poly.entity_id
_entity_poly.type
_entity_poly.pdbx_seq_one_letter_code
_entity_poly.pdbx_strand_id
1 'polypeptide(L)'
;MSFSHGIEIVATREAFEALRPEWDALFDRAALPQQLFQSHSFLSHWVRHYLDRSMTLYIITGRREGRLVMVWPLVKRRRPGLTLLQFMGSPVAQFGDILLDPEGDADGLAGAGWTAVERSRADLFFAQKVREDSTFFRLSTEHRPAAVESQQAPFADLAVRVCADGPGSAYSPRDRSAYRRRLKRLAEHGELSFGAFMPGHEAAALARQAIAFKLNQLKQHAILSPTLADPRFSGFFADYATDPASSLRISTLERARRPIGIDLSFDCKGKSFGHVIASDPDCEREGVGGLLIHHVFAAARQRGATAFDMMAPADPYKLRHADGQTGVQDQAFAFTLRGKVYREAVLKYARPWAKALVRKLPAGLVRSLSPGR
;
A
#
# COMPACT_ATOMS: atom_id res chain seq x y z
N MET A 1 -31.88 16.31 -16.53
CA MET A 1 -31.90 15.03 -17.26
C MET A 1 -31.40 13.96 -16.31
N SER A 2 -32.24 12.99 -15.94
CA SER A 2 -31.82 11.87 -15.08
C SER A 2 -31.02 10.91 -15.92
N PHE A 3 -29.70 10.84 -15.69
CA PHE A 3 -28.87 9.84 -16.35
C PHE A 3 -29.16 8.48 -15.71
N SER A 4 -29.55 7.50 -16.52
CA SER A 4 -29.69 6.12 -16.06
C SER A 4 -28.28 5.60 -15.75
N HIS A 5 -27.92 5.54 -14.46
CA HIS A 5 -26.65 4.95 -14.04
C HIS A 5 -26.83 3.42 -14.02
N GLY A 6 -26.28 2.74 -15.02
CA GLY A 6 -26.18 1.28 -15.02
C GLY A 6 -25.18 0.82 -13.96
N ILE A 7 -25.66 0.35 -12.80
CA ILE A 7 -24.84 -0.30 -11.78
C ILE A 7 -24.89 -1.80 -11.99
N GLU A 8 -23.71 -2.42 -12.08
CA GLU A 8 -23.54 -3.87 -12.23
C GLU A 8 -22.58 -4.42 -11.16
N ILE A 9 -22.75 -5.70 -10.81
CA ILE A 9 -21.88 -6.40 -9.88
C ILE A 9 -21.10 -7.46 -10.64
N VAL A 10 -19.78 -7.32 -10.67
CA VAL A 10 -18.86 -8.33 -11.22
C VAL A 10 -18.39 -9.24 -10.10
N ALA A 11 -18.69 -10.55 -10.23
CA ALA A 11 -18.49 -11.55 -9.19
C ALA A 11 -17.60 -12.72 -9.60
N THR A 12 -17.24 -12.85 -10.89
CA THR A 12 -16.39 -13.92 -11.41
C THR A 12 -15.03 -13.41 -11.85
N ARG A 13 -14.04 -14.32 -11.90
CA ARG A 13 -12.69 -13.97 -12.38
C ARG A 13 -12.69 -13.61 -13.86
N GLU A 14 -13.46 -14.36 -14.66
CA GLU A 14 -13.57 -14.17 -16.10
C GLU A 14 -14.12 -12.77 -16.42
N ALA A 15 -15.20 -12.37 -15.74
CA ALA A 15 -15.80 -11.05 -15.92
C ALA A 15 -14.87 -9.93 -15.40
N PHE A 16 -14.12 -10.16 -14.32
CA PHE A 16 -13.10 -9.24 -13.84
C PHE A 16 -11.99 -9.03 -14.86
N GLU A 17 -11.44 -10.12 -15.42
CA GLU A 17 -10.37 -10.02 -16.44
C GLU A 17 -10.88 -9.37 -17.73
N ALA A 18 -12.11 -9.61 -18.13
CA ALA A 18 -12.73 -9.00 -19.30
C ALA A 18 -12.90 -7.48 -19.19
N LEU A 19 -12.98 -6.94 -17.96
CA LEU A 19 -13.06 -5.49 -17.71
C LEU A 19 -11.74 -4.75 -17.96
N ARG A 20 -10.62 -5.43 -18.06
CA ARG A 20 -9.29 -4.83 -18.09
C ARG A 20 -9.16 -3.62 -19.02
N PRO A 21 -9.55 -3.69 -20.32
CA PRO A 21 -9.37 -2.55 -21.23
C PRO A 21 -10.14 -1.29 -20.79
N GLU A 22 -11.38 -1.47 -20.34
CA GLU A 22 -12.22 -0.36 -19.90
C GLU A 22 -11.76 0.18 -18.53
N TRP A 23 -11.30 -0.71 -17.65
CA TRP A 23 -10.76 -0.33 -16.35
C TRP A 23 -9.47 0.46 -16.47
N ASP A 24 -8.54 0.00 -17.31
CA ASP A 24 -7.28 0.70 -17.59
C ASP A 24 -7.56 2.08 -18.20
N ALA A 25 -8.50 2.18 -19.15
CA ALA A 25 -8.92 3.47 -19.70
C ALA A 25 -9.56 4.41 -18.67
N LEU A 26 -10.35 3.89 -17.72
CA LEU A 26 -10.88 4.68 -16.59
C LEU A 26 -9.75 5.12 -15.66
N PHE A 27 -8.84 4.22 -15.33
CA PHE A 27 -7.68 4.50 -14.48
C PHE A 27 -6.81 5.61 -15.08
N ASP A 28 -6.51 5.54 -16.36
CA ASP A 28 -5.65 6.50 -17.03
C ASP A 28 -6.24 7.90 -17.02
N ARG A 29 -7.54 8.07 -17.24
CA ARG A 29 -8.15 9.40 -17.29
C ARG A 29 -8.55 9.96 -15.92
N ALA A 30 -9.01 9.14 -14.98
CA ALA A 30 -9.68 9.60 -13.77
C ALA A 30 -8.97 9.29 -12.45
N ALA A 31 -8.04 8.31 -12.41
CA ALA A 31 -7.41 7.91 -11.17
C ALA A 31 -6.51 9.00 -10.59
N LEU A 32 -6.58 9.16 -9.28
CA LEU A 32 -5.62 9.91 -8.49
C LEU A 32 -4.34 9.07 -8.28
N PRO A 33 -3.15 9.69 -8.05
CA PRO A 33 -1.90 8.95 -7.89
C PRO A 33 -1.96 7.85 -6.82
N GLN A 34 -2.58 8.11 -5.66
CA GLN A 34 -2.71 7.16 -4.55
C GLN A 34 -3.64 5.98 -4.85
N GLN A 35 -4.41 6.05 -5.94
CA GLN A 35 -5.29 4.97 -6.40
C GLN A 35 -4.56 3.89 -7.22
N LEU A 36 -3.22 3.88 -7.23
CA LEU A 36 -2.42 2.84 -7.89
C LEU A 36 -2.81 1.42 -7.46
N PHE A 37 -3.25 1.24 -6.20
CA PHE A 37 -3.69 -0.04 -5.65
C PHE A 37 -5.08 -0.48 -6.17
N GLN A 38 -5.78 0.39 -6.86
CA GLN A 38 -7.04 0.13 -7.56
C GLN A 38 -6.83 -0.10 -9.07
N SER A 39 -5.57 -0.11 -9.58
CA SER A 39 -5.30 -0.48 -10.97
C SER A 39 -5.64 -1.93 -11.24
N HIS A 40 -6.12 -2.25 -12.45
CA HIS A 40 -6.46 -3.62 -12.82
C HIS A 40 -5.25 -4.55 -12.72
N SER A 41 -4.06 -4.13 -13.21
CA SER A 41 -2.83 -4.92 -13.12
C SER A 41 -2.50 -5.30 -11.66
N PHE A 42 -2.51 -4.34 -10.72
CA PHE A 42 -2.24 -4.62 -9.30
C PHE A 42 -3.26 -5.62 -8.72
N LEU A 43 -4.54 -5.43 -9.01
CA LEU A 43 -5.61 -6.28 -8.49
C LEU A 43 -5.66 -7.66 -9.17
N SER A 44 -5.26 -7.81 -10.42
CA SER A 44 -5.09 -9.13 -11.08
C SER A 44 -4.05 -9.98 -10.36
N HIS A 45 -2.89 -9.40 -10.01
CA HIS A 45 -1.90 -10.10 -9.21
C HIS A 45 -2.42 -10.43 -7.82
N TRP A 46 -3.18 -9.51 -7.20
CA TRP A 46 -3.82 -9.79 -5.92
C TRP A 46 -4.83 -10.95 -6.01
N VAL A 47 -5.67 -10.98 -7.03
CA VAL A 47 -6.62 -12.09 -7.28
C VAL A 47 -5.89 -13.42 -7.40
N ARG A 48 -4.75 -13.45 -8.09
CA ARG A 48 -3.95 -14.67 -8.29
C ARG A 48 -3.41 -15.22 -6.96
N HIS A 49 -2.93 -14.36 -6.06
CA HIS A 49 -2.26 -14.76 -4.83
C HIS A 49 -3.19 -14.87 -3.62
N TYR A 50 -4.25 -14.07 -3.54
CA TYR A 50 -5.02 -13.91 -2.31
C TYR A 50 -6.49 -14.28 -2.39
N LEU A 51 -7.10 -14.33 -3.60
CA LEU A 51 -8.50 -14.71 -3.72
C LEU A 51 -8.66 -16.22 -3.49
N ASP A 52 -9.12 -16.58 -2.29
CA ASP A 52 -9.34 -17.97 -1.86
C ASP A 52 -10.84 -18.32 -1.78
N ARG A 53 -11.14 -19.56 -1.39
CA ARG A 53 -12.51 -20.10 -1.29
C ARG A 53 -13.39 -19.38 -0.26
N SER A 54 -12.79 -18.64 0.69
CA SER A 54 -13.52 -17.83 1.68
C SER A 54 -13.96 -16.48 1.13
N MET A 55 -13.49 -16.12 -0.06
CA MET A 55 -13.72 -14.82 -0.69
C MET A 55 -14.46 -14.95 -2.02
N THR A 56 -15.30 -13.96 -2.32
CA THR A 56 -15.99 -13.80 -3.60
C THR A 56 -15.83 -12.36 -4.05
N LEU A 57 -15.49 -12.15 -5.32
CA LEU A 57 -15.46 -10.81 -5.91
C LEU A 57 -16.83 -10.14 -5.77
N TYR A 58 -16.82 -8.87 -5.46
CA TYR A 58 -18.00 -8.01 -5.40
C TYR A 58 -17.65 -6.62 -5.93
N ILE A 59 -17.24 -6.58 -7.19
CA ILE A 59 -16.80 -5.36 -7.83
C ILE A 59 -18.05 -4.63 -8.34
N ILE A 60 -18.27 -3.41 -7.83
CA ILE A 60 -19.37 -2.56 -8.29
C ILE A 60 -18.82 -1.74 -9.46
N THR A 61 -19.47 -1.84 -10.60
CA THR A 61 -19.18 -1.03 -11.78
C THR A 61 -20.33 -0.08 -12.07
N GLY A 62 -20.01 1.11 -12.53
CA GLY A 62 -21.00 2.09 -12.99
C GLY A 62 -20.70 2.52 -14.42
N ARG A 63 -21.75 2.56 -15.24
CA ARG A 63 -21.65 2.95 -16.64
C ARG A 63 -22.51 4.17 -16.93
N ARG A 64 -22.03 5.02 -17.83
CA ARG A 64 -22.75 6.14 -18.41
C ARG A 64 -22.63 6.03 -19.93
N GLU A 65 -23.78 5.94 -20.61
CA GLU A 65 -23.81 5.77 -22.08
C GLU A 65 -22.93 4.61 -22.57
N GLY A 66 -22.95 3.48 -21.84
CA GLY A 66 -22.16 2.30 -22.12
C GLY A 66 -20.70 2.36 -21.66
N ARG A 67 -20.13 3.53 -21.38
CA ARG A 67 -18.75 3.72 -20.94
C ARG A 67 -18.61 3.46 -19.44
N LEU A 68 -17.57 2.72 -19.04
CA LEU A 68 -17.22 2.51 -17.63
C LEU A 68 -16.71 3.81 -17.01
N VAL A 69 -17.40 4.29 -15.97
CA VAL A 69 -17.12 5.57 -15.28
C VAL A 69 -16.92 5.40 -13.77
N MET A 70 -17.23 4.23 -13.23
CA MET A 70 -16.96 3.91 -11.82
C MET A 70 -16.53 2.46 -11.68
N VAL A 71 -15.52 2.24 -10.83
CA VAL A 71 -15.15 0.91 -10.32
C VAL A 71 -14.89 1.00 -8.82
N TRP A 72 -15.62 0.17 -8.07
CA TRP A 72 -15.47 0.00 -6.63
C TRP A 72 -15.01 -1.43 -6.35
N PRO A 73 -13.70 -1.67 -6.20
CA PRO A 73 -13.13 -3.01 -6.16
C PRO A 73 -13.28 -3.62 -4.77
N LEU A 74 -14.31 -4.41 -4.56
CA LEU A 74 -14.63 -5.03 -3.29
C LEU A 74 -14.59 -6.57 -3.39
N VAL A 75 -14.44 -7.21 -2.23
CA VAL A 75 -14.63 -8.64 -2.01
C VAL A 75 -15.52 -8.88 -0.82
N LYS A 76 -16.33 -9.93 -0.89
CA LYS A 76 -17.02 -10.50 0.27
C LYS A 76 -16.17 -11.59 0.87
N ARG A 77 -15.88 -11.50 2.14
CA ARG A 77 -15.16 -12.53 2.91
C ARG A 77 -16.11 -13.20 3.89
N ARG A 78 -16.28 -14.51 3.75
CA ARG A 78 -17.07 -15.30 4.68
C ARG A 78 -16.22 -15.75 5.86
N ARG A 79 -16.73 -15.55 7.06
CA ARG A 79 -16.22 -16.07 8.32
C ARG A 79 -17.34 -16.84 9.04
N PRO A 80 -17.05 -17.73 9.99
CA PRO A 80 -18.11 -18.38 10.77
C PRO A 80 -19.08 -17.34 11.36
N GLY A 81 -20.35 -17.41 10.95
CA GLY A 81 -21.43 -16.51 11.41
C GLY A 81 -21.36 -15.04 10.94
N LEU A 82 -20.44 -14.68 10.04
CA LEU A 82 -20.25 -13.28 9.62
C LEU A 82 -19.80 -13.17 8.15
N THR A 83 -20.40 -12.23 7.43
CA THR A 83 -19.94 -11.85 6.08
C THR A 83 -19.41 -10.42 6.11
N LEU A 84 -18.13 -10.27 5.75
CA LEU A 84 -17.47 -8.97 5.64
C LEU A 84 -17.37 -8.54 4.17
N LEU A 85 -17.65 -7.27 3.91
CA LEU A 85 -17.27 -6.60 2.69
C LEU A 85 -15.97 -5.83 2.94
N GLN A 86 -15.01 -5.88 2.02
CA GLN A 86 -13.69 -5.26 2.16
C GLN A 86 -13.21 -4.78 0.79
N PHE A 87 -12.32 -3.80 0.76
CA PHE A 87 -11.58 -3.48 -0.46
C PHE A 87 -10.71 -4.66 -0.89
N MET A 88 -10.61 -4.89 -2.19
CA MET A 88 -9.60 -5.76 -2.77
C MET A 88 -8.19 -5.23 -2.45
N GLY A 89 -7.17 -6.06 -2.60
CA GLY A 89 -5.79 -5.65 -2.41
C GLY A 89 -5.21 -5.93 -1.02
N SER A 90 -6.03 -6.11 0.03
CA SER A 90 -5.50 -6.44 1.37
C SER A 90 -4.86 -7.84 1.40
N PRO A 91 -3.68 -8.02 1.99
CA PRO A 91 -2.93 -7.08 2.83
C PRO A 91 -1.85 -6.26 2.08
N VAL A 92 -1.63 -6.47 0.78
CA VAL A 92 -0.54 -5.84 0.01
C VAL A 92 -0.84 -4.39 -0.39
N ALA A 93 -2.11 -4.03 -0.60
CA ALA A 93 -2.51 -2.64 -0.84
C ALA A 93 -2.35 -1.78 0.42
N GLN A 94 -1.92 -0.55 0.23
CA GLN A 94 -1.77 0.41 1.32
C GLN A 94 -2.94 1.40 1.43
N PHE A 95 -3.77 1.51 0.38
CA PHE A 95 -4.95 2.38 0.38
C PHE A 95 -6.13 1.68 -0.30
N GLY A 96 -7.34 1.86 0.29
CA GLY A 96 -8.61 1.45 -0.29
C GLY A 96 -9.35 2.68 -0.81
N ASP A 97 -9.81 2.64 -2.06
CA ASP A 97 -10.52 3.76 -2.69
C ASP A 97 -11.42 3.29 -3.83
N ILE A 98 -12.15 4.22 -4.45
CA ILE A 98 -13.03 4.05 -5.60
C ILE A 98 -12.44 4.80 -6.79
N LEU A 99 -12.34 4.14 -7.94
CA LEU A 99 -12.13 4.82 -9.20
C LEU A 99 -13.47 5.42 -9.67
N LEU A 100 -13.51 6.73 -9.81
CA LEU A 100 -14.72 7.47 -10.20
C LEU A 100 -14.34 8.58 -11.15
N ASP A 101 -14.93 8.57 -12.32
CA ASP A 101 -14.80 9.66 -13.29
C ASP A 101 -15.55 10.90 -12.73
N PRO A 102 -14.87 12.01 -12.47
CA PRO A 102 -15.47 13.18 -11.86
C PRO A 102 -16.43 13.93 -12.78
N GLU A 103 -16.44 13.60 -14.07
CA GLU A 103 -17.33 14.24 -15.02
C GLU A 103 -18.81 13.85 -14.81
N GLY A 104 -19.73 14.79 -15.04
CA GLY A 104 -21.17 14.57 -14.94
C GLY A 104 -21.66 14.34 -13.51
N ASP A 105 -22.68 13.49 -13.34
CA ASP A 105 -23.28 13.18 -12.03
C ASP A 105 -22.46 12.11 -11.27
N ALA A 106 -21.29 12.47 -10.81
CA ALA A 106 -20.42 11.58 -10.06
C ALA A 106 -20.97 11.23 -8.67
N ASP A 107 -21.63 12.17 -8.00
CA ASP A 107 -22.19 11.96 -6.67
C ASP A 107 -23.43 11.05 -6.72
N GLY A 108 -24.31 11.20 -7.70
CA GLY A 108 -25.43 10.28 -7.91
C GLY A 108 -24.97 8.86 -8.22
N LEU A 109 -23.91 8.71 -9.02
CA LEU A 109 -23.30 7.41 -9.33
C LEU A 109 -22.67 6.78 -8.08
N ALA A 110 -21.94 7.56 -7.28
CA ALA A 110 -21.36 7.09 -6.03
C ALA A 110 -22.45 6.67 -5.02
N GLY A 111 -23.56 7.41 -4.92
CA GLY A 111 -24.73 7.06 -4.10
C GLY A 111 -25.41 5.77 -4.57
N ALA A 112 -25.54 5.56 -5.88
CA ALA A 112 -26.04 4.30 -6.43
C ALA A 112 -25.08 3.12 -6.12
N GLY A 113 -23.77 3.35 -6.18
CA GLY A 113 -22.76 2.39 -5.74
C GLY A 113 -22.88 2.05 -4.26
N TRP A 114 -23.13 3.05 -3.40
CA TRP A 114 -23.36 2.83 -1.97
C TRP A 114 -24.62 1.98 -1.73
N THR A 115 -25.69 2.24 -2.45
CA THR A 115 -26.90 1.41 -2.40
C THR A 115 -26.57 -0.06 -2.74
N ALA A 116 -25.67 -0.31 -3.68
CA ALA A 116 -25.21 -1.68 -3.99
C ALA A 116 -24.39 -2.28 -2.84
N VAL A 117 -23.61 -1.47 -2.11
CA VAL A 117 -22.91 -1.91 -0.88
C VAL A 117 -23.92 -2.35 0.18
N GLU A 118 -24.96 -1.57 0.45
CA GLU A 118 -26.02 -1.90 1.43
C GLU A 118 -26.79 -3.17 1.02
N ARG A 119 -27.07 -3.34 -0.26
CA ARG A 119 -27.74 -4.52 -0.82
C ARG A 119 -26.83 -5.76 -0.91
N SER A 120 -25.55 -5.64 -0.56
CA SER A 120 -24.57 -6.73 -0.65
C SER A 120 -24.88 -7.93 0.25
N ARG A 121 -25.78 -7.79 1.23
CA ARG A 121 -26.06 -8.78 2.30
C ARG A 121 -24.81 -9.08 3.16
N ALA A 122 -23.84 -8.19 3.20
CA ALA A 122 -22.75 -8.26 4.17
C ALA A 122 -23.26 -7.79 5.54
N ASP A 123 -22.67 -8.34 6.60
CA ASP A 123 -22.97 -7.87 7.96
C ASP A 123 -22.25 -6.56 8.27
N LEU A 124 -21.08 -6.39 7.68
CA LEU A 124 -20.20 -5.25 7.91
C LEU A 124 -19.37 -4.96 6.65
N PHE A 125 -19.25 -3.69 6.28
CA PHE A 125 -18.20 -3.21 5.40
C PHE A 125 -17.05 -2.66 6.24
N PHE A 126 -15.89 -3.29 6.12
CA PHE A 126 -14.65 -2.87 6.77
C PHE A 126 -13.70 -2.27 5.74
N ALA A 127 -13.77 -0.95 5.59
CA ALA A 127 -12.94 -0.16 4.70
C ALA A 127 -11.64 0.20 5.39
N GLN A 128 -10.58 -0.52 5.04
CA GLN A 128 -9.26 -0.33 5.64
C GLN A 128 -8.42 0.67 4.86
N LYS A 129 -7.58 1.41 5.58
CA LYS A 129 -6.56 2.31 5.03
C LYS A 129 -7.15 3.34 4.04
N VAL A 130 -8.25 3.94 4.43
CA VAL A 130 -8.91 5.03 3.68
C VAL A 130 -8.15 6.32 3.94
N ARG A 131 -7.64 6.95 2.89
CA ARG A 131 -6.98 8.26 2.98
C ARG A 131 -8.02 9.38 3.07
N GLU A 132 -7.72 10.42 3.83
CA GLU A 132 -8.62 11.58 3.98
C GLU A 132 -8.76 12.39 2.67
N ASP A 133 -7.79 12.28 1.75
CA ASP A 133 -7.81 12.90 0.42
C ASP A 133 -8.35 11.95 -0.68
N SER A 134 -9.03 10.84 -0.31
CA SER A 134 -9.57 9.86 -1.24
C SER A 134 -11.02 10.14 -1.66
N THR A 135 -11.40 9.61 -2.81
CA THR A 135 -12.79 9.65 -3.31
C THR A 135 -13.74 8.94 -2.33
N PHE A 136 -13.33 7.78 -1.82
CA PHE A 136 -14.14 7.03 -0.86
C PHE A 136 -14.32 7.78 0.47
N PHE A 137 -13.28 8.46 0.97
CA PHE A 137 -13.40 9.19 2.23
C PHE A 137 -14.50 10.26 2.16
N ARG A 138 -14.51 11.04 1.07
CA ARG A 138 -15.56 12.06 0.84
C ARG A 138 -16.96 11.46 0.87
N LEU A 139 -17.19 10.38 0.11
CA LEU A 139 -18.47 9.66 0.10
C LEU A 139 -18.81 9.08 1.48
N SER A 140 -17.84 8.51 2.18
CA SER A 140 -18.05 7.79 3.43
C SER A 140 -18.53 8.66 4.57
N THR A 141 -18.19 9.96 4.59
CA THR A 141 -18.58 10.89 5.65
C THR A 141 -20.09 11.04 5.79
N GLU A 142 -20.83 10.96 4.69
CA GLU A 142 -22.29 11.03 4.68
C GLU A 142 -22.95 9.82 5.35
N HIS A 143 -22.24 8.68 5.39
CA HIS A 143 -22.74 7.40 5.92
C HIS A 143 -22.28 7.12 7.36
N ARG A 144 -21.74 8.12 8.06
CA ARG A 144 -21.36 8.07 9.48
C ARG A 144 -20.54 6.84 9.86
N PRO A 145 -19.33 6.68 9.31
CA PRO A 145 -18.46 5.55 9.64
C PRO A 145 -18.10 5.54 11.12
N ALA A 146 -17.88 4.35 11.66
CA ALA A 146 -17.13 4.23 12.90
C ALA A 146 -15.63 4.15 12.56
N ALA A 147 -14.85 5.14 13.00
CA ALA A 147 -13.40 5.06 12.94
C ALA A 147 -12.91 3.96 13.89
N VAL A 148 -12.08 3.04 13.35
CA VAL A 148 -11.53 1.90 14.09
C VAL A 148 -10.07 2.14 14.44
N GLU A 149 -9.31 2.67 13.49
CA GLU A 149 -7.89 2.97 13.65
C GLU A 149 -7.58 4.20 12.80
N SER A 150 -6.78 5.12 13.32
CA SER A 150 -6.31 6.31 12.60
C SER A 150 -4.79 6.35 12.62
N GLN A 151 -4.19 6.70 11.50
CA GLN A 151 -2.75 6.77 11.29
C GLN A 151 -2.44 7.99 10.42
N GLN A 152 -1.15 8.32 10.29
CA GLN A 152 -0.67 9.36 9.39
C GLN A 152 0.27 8.75 8.35
N ALA A 153 0.15 9.18 7.10
CA ALA A 153 1.04 8.86 5.99
C ALA A 153 1.94 10.07 5.70
N PRO A 154 3.21 10.04 6.14
CA PRO A 154 4.15 11.12 5.86
C PRO A 154 4.54 11.17 4.39
N PHE A 155 4.68 12.36 3.82
CA PHE A 155 5.19 12.55 2.46
C PHE A 155 6.32 13.58 2.42
N ALA A 156 7.20 13.44 1.42
CA ALA A 156 8.32 14.31 1.14
C ALA A 156 8.10 15.06 -0.18
N ASP A 157 8.36 16.37 -0.20
CA ASP A 157 8.48 17.17 -1.42
C ASP A 157 9.88 16.97 -2.01
N LEU A 158 9.96 16.36 -3.17
CA LEU A 158 11.23 16.02 -3.78
C LEU A 158 11.98 17.25 -4.34
N ALA A 159 11.30 18.37 -4.56
CA ALA A 159 11.96 19.59 -5.02
C ALA A 159 12.93 20.14 -3.98
N VAL A 160 12.56 20.04 -2.68
CA VAL A 160 13.38 20.55 -1.57
C VAL A 160 14.21 19.47 -0.89
N ARG A 161 13.85 18.17 -1.04
CA ARG A 161 14.53 17.04 -0.41
C ARG A 161 15.71 16.50 -1.20
N VAL A 162 15.81 16.81 -2.49
CA VAL A 162 16.82 16.27 -3.41
C VAL A 162 17.61 17.41 -4.05
N CYS A 163 18.93 17.29 -4.09
CA CYS A 163 19.82 18.12 -4.94
C CYS A 163 20.76 17.20 -5.76
N ALA A 164 21.59 17.80 -6.65
CA ALA A 164 22.49 17.03 -7.51
C ALA A 164 23.47 16.15 -6.71
N ASP A 165 23.95 16.65 -5.56
CA ASP A 165 24.99 16.01 -4.75
C ASP A 165 24.47 15.31 -3.50
N GLY A 166 23.17 14.97 -3.45
CA GLY A 166 22.57 14.23 -2.32
C GLY A 166 21.38 14.94 -1.65
N PRO A 167 21.36 15.03 -0.30
CA PRO A 167 20.23 15.64 0.43
C PRO A 167 20.07 17.14 0.14
N GLY A 168 18.84 17.54 -0.21
CA GLY A 168 18.48 18.91 -0.61
C GLY A 168 18.41 19.93 0.52
N SER A 169 17.86 21.12 0.20
CA SER A 169 17.81 22.29 1.08
C SER A 169 16.97 22.10 2.34
N ALA A 170 15.98 21.18 2.31
CA ALA A 170 15.16 20.86 3.48
C ALA A 170 15.93 20.16 4.61
N TYR A 171 17.15 19.67 4.33
CA TYR A 171 18.00 19.09 5.37
C TYR A 171 19.00 20.11 5.92
N SER A 172 19.21 20.06 7.23
CA SER A 172 20.20 20.94 7.89
C SER A 172 21.63 20.68 7.36
N PRO A 173 22.56 21.65 7.47
CA PRO A 173 23.96 21.41 7.15
C PRO A 173 24.56 20.23 7.90
N ARG A 174 24.11 20.01 9.16
CA ARG A 174 24.53 18.88 9.99
C ARG A 174 24.07 17.53 9.39
N ASP A 175 22.81 17.44 8.90
CA ASP A 175 22.29 16.22 8.30
C ASP A 175 23.01 15.90 6.99
N ARG A 176 23.26 16.91 6.15
CA ARG A 176 24.03 16.76 4.91
C ARG A 176 25.46 16.31 5.18
N SER A 177 26.10 16.84 6.22
CA SER A 177 27.44 16.42 6.65
C SER A 177 27.41 14.98 7.19
N ALA A 178 26.37 14.62 7.98
CA ALA A 178 26.21 13.26 8.49
C ALA A 178 26.00 12.24 7.39
N TYR A 179 25.22 12.58 6.35
CA TYR A 179 25.04 11.75 5.14
C TYR A 179 26.38 11.45 4.48
N ARG A 180 27.20 12.50 4.18
CA ARG A 180 28.52 12.33 3.54
C ARG A 180 29.48 11.49 4.36
N ARG A 181 29.51 11.70 5.69
CA ARG A 181 30.36 10.90 6.61
C ARG A 181 29.94 9.43 6.62
N ARG A 182 28.64 9.14 6.64
CA ARG A 182 28.15 7.75 6.61
C ARG A 182 28.48 7.08 5.30
N LEU A 183 28.27 7.76 4.17
CA LEU A 183 28.61 7.25 2.85
C LEU A 183 30.10 6.91 2.76
N LYS A 184 30.99 7.83 3.20
CA LYS A 184 32.44 7.59 3.22
C LYS A 184 32.81 6.38 4.07
N ARG A 185 32.27 6.29 5.29
CA ARG A 185 32.54 5.15 6.21
C ARG A 185 32.07 3.83 5.61
N LEU A 186 30.91 3.82 4.97
CA LEU A 186 30.39 2.60 4.34
C LEU A 186 31.28 2.16 3.17
N ALA A 187 31.84 3.11 2.42
CA ALA A 187 32.77 2.87 1.31
C ALA A 187 34.12 2.33 1.75
N GLU A 188 34.54 2.52 3.01
CA GLU A 188 35.78 1.92 3.56
C GLU A 188 35.74 0.38 3.57
N HIS A 189 34.55 -0.21 3.55
CA HIS A 189 34.34 -1.66 3.55
C HIS A 189 34.07 -2.26 2.16
N GLY A 190 34.18 -1.48 1.10
CA GLY A 190 34.02 -1.90 -0.29
C GLY A 190 33.36 -0.83 -1.16
N GLU A 191 33.56 -0.96 -2.46
CA GLU A 191 32.94 -0.05 -3.44
C GLU A 191 31.43 -0.01 -3.31
N LEU A 192 30.87 1.21 -3.26
CA LEU A 192 29.42 1.42 -3.18
C LEU A 192 28.87 1.78 -4.56
N SER A 193 27.73 1.18 -4.88
CA SER A 193 26.92 1.56 -6.03
C SER A 193 25.44 1.68 -5.64
N PHE A 194 24.72 2.47 -6.41
CA PHE A 194 23.26 2.60 -6.31
C PHE A 194 22.63 2.08 -7.59
N GLY A 195 21.69 1.14 -7.46
CA GLY A 195 20.94 0.56 -8.56
C GLY A 195 19.51 1.06 -8.59
N ALA A 196 18.93 1.12 -9.81
CA ALA A 196 17.51 1.33 -10.04
C ALA A 196 17.05 0.31 -11.09
N PHE A 197 16.03 -0.48 -10.75
CA PHE A 197 15.59 -1.62 -11.55
C PHE A 197 14.14 -1.41 -12.01
N MET A 198 13.94 -1.63 -13.28
CA MET A 198 12.62 -1.71 -13.90
C MET A 198 12.07 -3.13 -13.79
N PRO A 199 10.75 -3.35 -14.01
CA PRO A 199 10.15 -4.68 -13.97
C PRO A 199 10.91 -5.70 -14.83
N GLY A 200 11.13 -6.91 -14.26
CA GLY A 200 11.88 -8.00 -14.88
C GLY A 200 12.31 -9.07 -13.87
N HIS A 201 13.03 -10.09 -14.34
CA HIS A 201 13.45 -11.22 -13.50
C HIS A 201 14.40 -10.80 -12.36
N GLU A 202 15.30 -9.86 -12.61
CA GLU A 202 16.20 -9.32 -11.59
C GLU A 202 15.43 -8.57 -10.50
N ALA A 203 14.45 -7.74 -10.90
CA ALA A 203 13.56 -7.06 -9.99
C ALA A 203 12.78 -8.06 -9.11
N ALA A 204 12.33 -9.19 -9.67
CA ALA A 204 11.66 -10.23 -8.90
C ALA A 204 12.55 -10.86 -7.82
N ALA A 205 13.83 -11.11 -8.14
CA ALA A 205 14.80 -11.63 -7.17
C ALA A 205 15.06 -10.62 -6.04
N LEU A 206 15.26 -9.34 -6.39
CA LEU A 206 15.44 -8.25 -5.44
C LEU A 206 14.22 -8.03 -4.56
N ALA A 207 13.00 -8.16 -5.10
CA ALA A 207 11.77 -8.07 -4.32
C ALA A 207 11.69 -9.15 -3.24
N ARG A 208 12.03 -10.40 -3.56
CA ARG A 208 12.12 -11.49 -2.57
C ARG A 208 13.16 -11.19 -1.50
N GLN A 209 14.34 -10.71 -1.91
CA GLN A 209 15.43 -10.36 -1.00
C GLN A 209 15.07 -9.21 -0.06
N ALA A 210 14.40 -8.16 -0.56
CA ALA A 210 13.92 -7.05 0.26
C ALA A 210 12.97 -7.51 1.38
N ILE A 211 12.05 -8.41 1.05
CA ILE A 211 11.10 -8.95 2.02
C ILE A 211 11.81 -9.84 3.04
N ALA A 212 12.78 -10.65 2.61
CA ALA A 212 13.61 -11.45 3.50
C ALA A 212 14.44 -10.56 4.46
N PHE A 213 15.08 -9.50 3.96
CA PHE A 213 15.79 -8.53 4.79
C PHE A 213 14.83 -7.88 5.81
N LYS A 214 13.64 -7.45 5.36
CA LYS A 214 12.65 -6.84 6.25
C LYS A 214 12.18 -7.78 7.35
N LEU A 215 11.90 -9.04 7.02
CA LEU A 215 11.53 -10.06 8.00
C LEU A 215 12.63 -10.28 9.04
N ASN A 216 13.90 -10.38 8.60
CA ASN A 216 15.02 -10.54 9.50
C ASN A 216 15.21 -9.33 10.42
N GLN A 217 15.08 -8.09 9.89
CA GLN A 217 15.10 -6.88 10.71
C GLN A 217 14.01 -6.90 11.79
N LEU A 218 12.76 -7.21 11.41
CA LEU A 218 11.67 -7.28 12.37
C LEU A 218 11.90 -8.36 13.43
N LYS A 219 12.45 -9.50 13.04
CA LYS A 219 12.81 -10.58 13.95
C LYS A 219 13.90 -10.17 14.96
N GLN A 220 14.92 -9.43 14.52
CA GLN A 220 15.97 -8.87 15.40
C GLN A 220 15.36 -7.92 16.44
N HIS A 221 14.38 -7.11 16.05
CA HIS A 221 13.66 -6.18 16.92
C HIS A 221 12.49 -6.83 17.69
N ALA A 222 12.33 -8.14 17.62
CA ALA A 222 11.23 -8.87 18.25
C ALA A 222 9.84 -8.37 17.85
N ILE A 223 9.67 -8.00 16.56
CA ILE A 223 8.40 -7.55 15.99
C ILE A 223 7.82 -8.68 15.13
N LEU A 224 6.62 -9.14 15.48
CA LEU A 224 5.87 -10.10 14.67
C LEU A 224 5.14 -9.38 13.53
N SER A 225 5.34 -9.87 12.32
CA SER A 225 4.59 -9.41 11.14
C SER A 225 4.02 -10.60 10.36
N PRO A 226 2.82 -11.08 10.72
CA PRO A 226 2.19 -12.20 10.03
C PRO A 226 1.99 -11.94 8.54
N THR A 227 1.76 -10.69 8.16
CA THR A 227 1.59 -10.28 6.75
C THR A 227 2.87 -10.51 5.94
N LEU A 228 4.01 -10.04 6.43
CA LEU A 228 5.29 -10.21 5.74
C LEU A 228 5.79 -11.66 5.77
N ALA A 229 5.42 -12.41 6.82
CA ALA A 229 5.78 -13.83 6.96
C ALA A 229 4.92 -14.75 6.09
N ASP A 230 3.78 -14.28 5.58
CA ASP A 230 2.97 -15.03 4.62
C ASP A 230 3.71 -15.14 3.29
N PRO A 231 4.02 -16.37 2.78
CA PRO A 231 4.76 -16.54 1.54
C PRO A 231 4.04 -15.93 0.32
N ARG A 232 2.72 -15.74 0.38
CA ARG A 232 1.95 -15.05 -0.66
C ARG A 232 2.38 -13.58 -0.80
N PHE A 233 2.85 -12.94 0.28
CA PHE A 233 3.32 -11.57 0.23
C PHE A 233 4.58 -11.45 -0.64
N SER A 234 5.57 -12.29 -0.40
CA SER A 234 6.79 -12.34 -1.22
C SER A 234 6.50 -12.80 -2.65
N GLY A 235 5.62 -13.79 -2.83
CA GLY A 235 5.17 -14.26 -4.13
C GLY A 235 4.51 -13.16 -4.96
N PHE A 236 3.58 -12.40 -4.36
CA PHE A 236 2.91 -11.28 -5.01
C PHE A 236 3.90 -10.23 -5.54
N PHE A 237 4.83 -9.75 -4.69
CA PHE A 237 5.79 -8.74 -5.12
C PHE A 237 6.75 -9.24 -6.19
N ALA A 238 7.16 -10.50 -6.11
CA ALA A 238 8.03 -11.08 -7.13
C ALA A 238 7.31 -11.22 -8.48
N ASP A 239 6.07 -11.70 -8.50
CA ASP A 239 5.30 -11.81 -9.74
C ASP A 239 4.95 -10.43 -10.30
N TYR A 240 4.55 -9.48 -9.43
CA TYR A 240 4.25 -8.12 -9.85
C TYR A 240 5.49 -7.39 -10.38
N ALA A 241 6.68 -7.72 -9.85
CA ALA A 241 7.96 -7.21 -10.36
C ALA A 241 8.34 -7.72 -11.75
N THR A 242 7.71 -8.80 -12.25
CA THR A 242 7.94 -9.28 -13.63
C THR A 242 6.97 -8.71 -14.65
N ASP A 243 5.84 -8.13 -14.21
CA ASP A 243 4.83 -7.58 -15.11
C ASP A 243 5.33 -6.27 -15.76
N PRO A 244 5.45 -6.18 -17.09
CA PRO A 244 5.83 -4.93 -17.76
C PRO A 244 4.88 -3.74 -17.46
N ALA A 245 3.62 -4.01 -17.13
CA ALA A 245 2.63 -3.00 -16.72
C ALA A 245 2.75 -2.61 -15.24
N SER A 246 3.72 -3.18 -14.50
CA SER A 246 3.91 -2.92 -13.08
C SER A 246 4.38 -1.49 -12.83
N SER A 247 3.73 -0.83 -11.88
CA SER A 247 4.20 0.44 -11.33
C SER A 247 5.33 0.28 -10.30
N LEU A 248 5.73 -0.94 -9.97
CA LEU A 248 6.79 -1.23 -9.00
C LEU A 248 8.15 -0.75 -9.51
N ARG A 249 8.90 -0.11 -8.63
CA ARG A 249 10.27 0.35 -8.84
C ARG A 249 11.13 -0.17 -7.70
N ILE A 250 12.30 -0.66 -8.03
CA ILE A 250 13.24 -1.19 -7.03
C ILE A 250 14.50 -0.36 -7.07
N SER A 251 14.95 0.07 -5.90
CA SER A 251 16.23 0.76 -5.74
C SER A 251 17.12 -0.02 -4.78
N THR A 252 18.41 -0.09 -5.08
CA THR A 252 19.39 -0.77 -4.23
C THR A 252 20.51 0.17 -3.79
N LEU A 253 21.04 -0.09 -2.62
CA LEU A 253 22.39 0.30 -2.23
C LEU A 253 23.22 -0.98 -2.16
N GLU A 254 24.28 -1.02 -2.93
CA GLU A 254 25.16 -2.18 -3.05
C GLU A 254 26.55 -1.87 -2.51
N ARG A 255 27.20 -2.89 -1.97
CA ARG A 255 28.60 -2.88 -1.56
C ARG A 255 29.31 -4.09 -2.19
N ALA A 256 30.37 -3.84 -2.97
CA ALA A 256 31.06 -4.88 -3.74
C ALA A 256 30.07 -5.74 -4.58
N ARG A 257 29.13 -5.10 -5.27
CA ARG A 257 28.08 -5.70 -6.11
C ARG A 257 27.07 -6.58 -5.35
N ARG A 258 26.98 -6.47 -4.04
CA ARG A 258 26.00 -7.18 -3.21
C ARG A 258 24.99 -6.18 -2.65
N PRO A 259 23.70 -6.35 -2.83
CA PRO A 259 22.69 -5.50 -2.22
C PRO A 259 22.78 -5.56 -0.69
N ILE A 260 23.00 -4.41 -0.06
CA ILE A 260 22.98 -4.22 1.40
C ILE A 260 21.77 -3.39 1.85
N GLY A 261 21.07 -2.78 0.91
CA GLY A 261 19.81 -2.11 1.13
C GLY A 261 18.95 -2.17 -0.10
N ILE A 262 17.64 -2.42 0.05
CA ILE A 262 16.69 -2.56 -1.05
C ILE A 262 15.40 -1.80 -0.67
N ASP A 263 14.89 -1.02 -1.62
CA ASP A 263 13.59 -0.35 -1.54
C ASP A 263 12.66 -0.88 -2.61
N LEU A 264 11.41 -1.14 -2.20
CA LEU A 264 10.28 -1.41 -3.08
C LEU A 264 9.33 -0.21 -3.01
N SER A 265 9.22 0.53 -4.07
CA SER A 265 8.31 1.67 -4.22
C SER A 265 7.46 1.55 -5.48
N PHE A 266 6.44 2.37 -5.59
CA PHE A 266 5.57 2.42 -6.77
C PHE A 266 5.55 3.81 -7.34
N ASP A 267 5.51 3.93 -8.68
CA ASP A 267 5.30 5.20 -9.35
C ASP A 267 3.89 5.27 -9.94
N CYS A 268 3.19 6.37 -9.70
CA CYS A 268 1.89 6.62 -10.30
C CYS A 268 1.67 8.12 -10.49
N LYS A 269 1.41 8.53 -11.73
CA LYS A 269 0.98 9.89 -12.09
C LYS A 269 1.78 11.00 -11.40
N GLY A 270 3.12 10.94 -11.52
CA GLY A 270 4.01 11.95 -10.98
C GLY A 270 4.22 11.93 -9.47
N LYS A 271 3.79 10.87 -8.78
CA LYS A 271 4.12 10.60 -7.38
C LYS A 271 4.73 9.22 -7.20
N SER A 272 5.59 9.08 -6.21
CA SER A 272 6.15 7.79 -5.79
C SER A 272 5.64 7.42 -4.40
N PHE A 273 5.50 6.11 -4.15
CA PHE A 273 4.93 5.56 -2.91
C PHE A 273 5.86 4.47 -2.38
N GLY A 274 6.49 4.71 -1.20
CA GLY A 274 7.39 3.76 -0.56
C GLY A 274 6.64 2.64 0.14
N HIS A 275 6.93 1.39 -0.18
CA HIS A 275 6.22 0.25 0.41
C HIS A 275 7.08 -0.57 1.37
N VAL A 276 8.26 -0.97 0.94
CA VAL A 276 9.22 -1.72 1.76
C VAL A 276 10.59 -1.10 1.60
N ILE A 277 11.17 -0.62 2.68
CA ILE A 277 12.59 -0.28 2.75
C ILE A 277 13.25 -1.23 3.74
N ALA A 278 14.31 -1.90 3.31
CA ALA A 278 15.00 -2.90 4.10
C ALA A 278 16.51 -2.83 3.89
N SER A 279 17.27 -3.18 4.90
CA SER A 279 18.71 -3.35 4.81
C SER A 279 19.11 -4.76 5.24
N ASP A 280 20.27 -5.20 4.76
CA ASP A 280 20.90 -6.40 5.25
C ASP A 280 21.05 -6.29 6.78
N PRO A 281 20.55 -7.27 7.55
CA PRO A 281 20.63 -7.26 9.00
C PRO A 281 22.06 -7.08 9.53
N ASP A 282 23.07 -7.59 8.82
CA ASP A 282 24.48 -7.47 9.20
C ASP A 282 24.99 -6.03 9.03
N CYS A 283 24.34 -5.22 8.19
CA CYS A 283 24.70 -3.83 7.90
C CYS A 283 23.78 -2.80 8.59
N GLU A 284 22.84 -3.23 9.43
CA GLU A 284 21.81 -2.34 10.00
C GLU A 284 22.42 -1.20 10.82
N ARG A 285 23.48 -1.48 11.61
CA ARG A 285 24.17 -0.48 12.44
C ARG A 285 24.96 0.55 11.63
N GLU A 286 25.22 0.28 10.36
CA GLU A 286 25.94 1.19 9.45
C GLU A 286 25.03 2.31 8.91
N GLY A 287 23.73 2.25 9.17
CA GLY A 287 22.75 3.27 8.79
C GLY A 287 22.39 3.26 7.32
N VAL A 288 22.45 2.07 6.68
CA VAL A 288 22.14 1.81 5.27
C VAL A 288 20.76 2.36 4.86
N GLY A 289 19.71 2.12 5.67
CA GLY A 289 18.38 2.61 5.35
C GLY A 289 18.29 4.13 5.21
N GLY A 290 19.06 4.86 6.05
CA GLY A 290 19.12 6.33 5.96
C GLY A 290 19.90 6.86 4.75
N LEU A 291 20.82 6.08 4.18
CA LEU A 291 21.49 6.40 2.92
C LEU A 291 20.59 6.06 1.72
N LEU A 292 19.97 4.88 1.78
CA LEU A 292 19.09 4.38 0.72
C LEU A 292 17.91 5.31 0.46
N ILE A 293 17.28 5.88 1.51
CA ILE A 293 16.10 6.76 1.32
C ILE A 293 16.44 8.00 0.49
N HIS A 294 17.64 8.57 0.64
CA HIS A 294 18.07 9.71 -0.17
C HIS A 294 18.26 9.33 -1.64
N HIS A 295 18.78 8.13 -1.90
CA HIS A 295 18.89 7.61 -3.26
C HIS A 295 17.51 7.33 -3.86
N VAL A 296 16.60 6.73 -3.11
CA VAL A 296 15.22 6.46 -3.53
C VAL A 296 14.50 7.76 -3.91
N PHE A 297 14.66 8.83 -3.13
CA PHE A 297 14.10 10.14 -3.45
C PHE A 297 14.71 10.73 -4.72
N ALA A 298 16.05 10.63 -4.88
CA ALA A 298 16.73 11.09 -6.08
C ALA A 298 16.28 10.33 -7.33
N ALA A 299 16.21 9.00 -7.25
CA ALA A 299 15.73 8.15 -8.34
C ALA A 299 14.25 8.44 -8.70
N ALA A 300 13.38 8.64 -7.69
CA ALA A 300 11.99 9.02 -7.93
C ALA A 300 11.88 10.38 -8.64
N ARG A 301 12.65 11.39 -8.21
CA ARG A 301 12.70 12.69 -8.85
C ARG A 301 13.22 12.63 -10.29
N GLN A 302 14.24 11.82 -10.57
CA GLN A 302 14.76 11.59 -11.91
C GLN A 302 13.71 10.99 -12.85
N ARG A 303 12.80 10.16 -12.32
CA ARG A 303 11.66 9.62 -13.06
C ARG A 303 10.47 10.59 -13.18
N GLY A 304 10.61 11.82 -12.69
CA GLY A 304 9.59 12.88 -12.78
C GLY A 304 8.61 12.95 -11.60
N ALA A 305 8.85 12.20 -10.51
CA ALA A 305 8.02 12.35 -9.34
C ALA A 305 8.28 13.69 -8.63
N THR A 306 7.19 14.36 -8.24
CA THR A 306 7.24 15.62 -7.47
C THR A 306 7.21 15.38 -5.96
N ALA A 307 6.59 14.28 -5.53
CA ALA A 307 6.47 13.91 -4.12
C ALA A 307 6.70 12.41 -3.92
N PHE A 308 7.19 12.05 -2.73
CA PHE A 308 7.34 10.68 -2.27
C PHE A 308 6.51 10.45 -1.02
N ASP A 309 5.45 9.66 -1.13
CA ASP A 309 4.61 9.24 -0.02
C ASP A 309 5.27 8.04 0.68
N MET A 310 5.65 8.19 1.94
CA MET A 310 6.29 7.13 2.72
C MET A 310 5.28 6.19 3.37
N MET A 311 4.00 6.39 3.12
CA MET A 311 2.84 5.62 3.61
C MET A 311 2.74 5.53 5.15
N ALA A 312 1.58 5.16 5.62
CA ALA A 312 1.33 4.91 7.03
C ALA A 312 2.03 3.61 7.53
N PRO A 313 2.41 3.53 8.82
CA PRO A 313 2.33 4.55 9.85
C PRO A 313 3.45 5.59 9.79
N ALA A 314 3.28 6.70 10.53
CA ALA A 314 4.27 7.76 10.70
C ALA A 314 5.39 7.36 11.66
N ASP A 315 6.27 6.46 11.22
CA ASP A 315 7.42 6.04 12.01
C ASP A 315 8.43 7.20 12.17
N PRO A 316 9.20 7.26 13.28
CA PRO A 316 10.14 8.36 13.55
C PRO A 316 11.15 8.62 12.43
N TYR A 317 11.59 7.57 11.72
CA TYR A 317 12.53 7.76 10.61
C TYR A 317 11.86 8.44 9.41
N LYS A 318 10.58 8.16 9.12
CA LYS A 318 9.82 8.81 8.04
C LYS A 318 9.60 10.29 8.33
N LEU A 319 9.27 10.62 9.59
CA LEU A 319 9.04 12.00 10.01
C LEU A 319 10.26 12.91 9.83
N ARG A 320 11.49 12.37 9.89
CA ARG A 320 12.71 13.13 9.60
C ARG A 320 12.82 13.57 8.13
N HIS A 321 12.14 12.87 7.25
CA HIS A 321 12.16 13.11 5.81
C HIS A 321 10.86 13.74 5.29
N ALA A 322 9.86 13.93 6.17
CA ALA A 322 8.54 14.43 5.80
C ALA A 322 8.48 15.94 5.74
N ASP A 323 7.70 16.46 4.80
CA ASP A 323 7.28 17.85 4.67
C ASP A 323 5.81 18.03 5.02
N GLY A 324 5.05 16.94 5.08
CA GLY A 324 3.65 16.92 5.50
C GLY A 324 3.17 15.50 5.76
N GLN A 325 1.91 15.38 6.15
CA GLN A 325 1.26 14.12 6.45
C GLN A 325 -0.18 14.15 5.97
N THR A 326 -0.69 12.98 5.52
CA THR A 326 -2.11 12.78 5.17
C THR A 326 -2.72 11.76 6.13
N GLY A 327 -3.91 12.05 6.65
CA GLY A 327 -4.65 11.12 7.51
C GLY A 327 -5.08 9.86 6.76
N VAL A 328 -5.01 8.72 7.45
CA VAL A 328 -5.42 7.39 6.95
C VAL A 328 -6.23 6.71 8.03
N GLN A 329 -7.42 6.24 7.71
CA GLN A 329 -8.35 5.66 8.66
C GLN A 329 -8.83 4.27 8.24
N ASP A 330 -8.98 3.38 9.22
CA ASP A 330 -9.80 2.18 9.07
C ASP A 330 -11.24 2.55 9.49
N GLN A 331 -12.21 2.36 8.60
CA GLN A 331 -13.63 2.71 8.80
C GLN A 331 -14.50 1.45 8.78
N ALA A 332 -15.56 1.42 9.61
CA ALA A 332 -16.46 0.28 9.70
C ALA A 332 -17.93 0.70 9.65
N PHE A 333 -18.67 0.12 8.69
CA PHE A 333 -20.10 0.33 8.46
C PHE A 333 -20.86 -0.96 8.74
N ALA A 334 -21.63 -1.00 9.81
CA ALA A 334 -22.37 -2.20 10.23
C ALA A 334 -23.81 -2.17 9.71
N PHE A 335 -24.19 -3.19 8.95
CA PHE A 335 -25.53 -3.30 8.34
C PHE A 335 -26.46 -4.21 9.13
N THR A 336 -25.93 -5.13 9.95
CA THR A 336 -26.70 -6.04 10.77
C THR A 336 -26.31 -5.95 12.26
N LEU A 337 -27.11 -6.55 13.15
CA LEU A 337 -26.76 -6.63 14.56
C LEU A 337 -25.43 -7.39 14.77
N ARG A 338 -25.18 -8.47 14.01
CA ARG A 338 -23.92 -9.22 14.04
C ARG A 338 -22.73 -8.33 13.64
N GLY A 339 -22.90 -7.53 12.58
CA GLY A 339 -21.91 -6.53 12.16
C GLY A 339 -21.65 -5.48 13.24
N LYS A 340 -22.68 -4.99 13.94
CA LYS A 340 -22.52 -4.04 15.06
C LYS A 340 -21.73 -4.68 16.21
N VAL A 341 -22.08 -5.89 16.62
CA VAL A 341 -21.35 -6.62 17.66
C VAL A 341 -19.88 -6.84 17.27
N TYR A 342 -19.62 -7.29 16.05
CA TYR A 342 -18.26 -7.49 15.57
C TYR A 342 -17.46 -6.16 15.52
N ARG A 343 -18.06 -5.08 15.07
CA ARG A 343 -17.44 -3.76 15.08
C ARG A 343 -17.04 -3.32 16.48
N GLU A 344 -17.96 -3.38 17.43
CA GLU A 344 -17.71 -2.90 18.79
C GLU A 344 -16.78 -3.86 19.55
N ALA A 345 -17.10 -5.14 19.60
CA ALA A 345 -16.32 -6.09 20.40
C ALA A 345 -14.97 -6.46 19.79
N VAL A 346 -14.94 -6.72 18.47
CA VAL A 346 -13.73 -7.24 17.82
C VAL A 346 -12.85 -6.10 17.28
N LEU A 347 -13.40 -5.22 16.46
CA LEU A 347 -12.57 -4.20 15.79
C LEU A 347 -12.11 -3.11 16.75
N LYS A 348 -12.99 -2.61 17.65
CA LYS A 348 -12.65 -1.52 18.56
C LYS A 348 -11.94 -1.98 19.84
N TYR A 349 -12.23 -3.18 20.35
CA TYR A 349 -11.65 -3.63 21.61
C TYR A 349 -10.69 -4.81 21.45
N ALA A 350 -11.12 -5.96 20.92
CA ALA A 350 -10.29 -7.16 20.91
C ALA A 350 -9.04 -7.03 20.02
N ARG A 351 -9.16 -6.43 18.84
CA ARG A 351 -8.04 -6.24 17.91
C ARG A 351 -6.94 -5.31 18.47
N PRO A 352 -7.24 -4.10 19.00
CA PRO A 352 -6.23 -3.25 19.62
C PRO A 352 -5.59 -3.91 20.85
N TRP A 353 -6.40 -4.59 21.68
CA TRP A 353 -5.89 -5.31 22.85
C TRP A 353 -4.95 -6.46 22.44
N ALA A 354 -5.31 -7.25 21.44
CA ALA A 354 -4.45 -8.31 20.91
C ALA A 354 -3.14 -7.74 20.32
N LYS A 355 -3.20 -6.62 19.57
CA LYS A 355 -2.00 -5.91 19.09
C LYS A 355 -1.12 -5.45 20.26
N ALA A 356 -1.71 -4.90 21.31
CA ALA A 356 -0.97 -4.45 22.49
C ALA A 356 -0.34 -5.61 23.26
N LEU A 357 -1.03 -6.75 23.36
CA LEU A 357 -0.51 -7.97 24.01
C LEU A 357 0.70 -8.51 23.23
N VAL A 358 0.58 -8.64 21.91
CA VAL A 358 1.67 -9.12 21.04
C VAL A 358 2.91 -8.22 21.18
N ARG A 359 2.74 -6.89 21.28
CA ARG A 359 3.86 -5.96 21.49
C ARG A 359 4.55 -6.13 22.85
N LYS A 360 3.89 -6.72 23.85
CA LYS A 360 4.43 -6.97 25.18
C LYS A 360 5.03 -8.36 25.35
N LEU A 361 4.96 -9.23 24.33
CA LEU A 361 5.57 -10.56 24.40
C LEU A 361 7.08 -10.47 24.59
N PRO A 362 7.67 -11.32 25.43
CA PRO A 362 9.13 -11.40 25.59
C PRO A 362 9.82 -11.68 24.25
N ALA A 363 10.93 -11.01 23.99
CA ALA A 363 11.68 -11.12 22.72
C ALA A 363 12.06 -12.58 22.38
N GLY A 364 12.34 -13.41 23.36
CA GLY A 364 12.61 -14.85 23.18
C GLY A 364 11.43 -15.60 22.59
N LEU A 365 10.22 -15.34 23.09
CA LEU A 365 9.00 -15.99 22.61
C LEU A 365 8.62 -15.51 21.20
N VAL A 366 8.81 -14.23 20.91
CA VAL A 366 8.58 -13.68 19.57
C VAL A 366 9.51 -14.33 18.55
N ARG A 367 10.78 -14.53 18.90
CA ARG A 367 11.76 -15.20 18.03
C ARG A 367 11.42 -16.65 17.74
N SER A 368 10.86 -17.38 18.72
CA SER A 368 10.44 -18.78 18.53
C SER A 368 9.16 -18.93 17.69
N LEU A 369 8.26 -17.94 17.73
CA LEU A 369 7.02 -17.91 16.95
C LEU A 369 7.23 -17.40 15.51
N SER A 370 8.39 -16.83 15.20
CA SER A 370 8.71 -16.40 13.83
C SER A 370 9.07 -17.64 13.00
N PRO A 371 8.50 -17.83 11.79
CA PRO A 371 8.83 -18.98 10.95
C PRO A 371 10.35 -19.07 10.75
N GLY A 372 10.89 -20.27 11.01
CA GLY A 372 12.28 -20.61 10.75
C GLY A 372 12.61 -20.50 9.27
N ARG A 373 13.92 -20.61 8.97
CA ARG A 373 14.47 -20.62 7.61
C ARG A 373 13.78 -21.64 6.71
#